data_68e29649bffffa345b1e936705024c8c
#
_entry.id   68e29649bffffa345b1e936705024c8c
#
_cell.length_a   1.000
_cell.length_b   1.000
_cell.length_c   1.000
_cell.angle_alpha   90.00
_cell.angle_beta   90.00
_cell.angle_gamma   90.00
#
_symmetry.space_group_name_H-M   'P 1'
#
loop_
_entity.id
_entity.type
_entity.pdbx_description
1 polymer ?
#
loop_
_entity_poly.entity_id
_entity_poly.type
_entity_poly.pdbx_seq_one_letter_code
_entity_poly.pdbx_strand_id
1 'polypeptide(L)'
;MNTTILPTGESRASKILPKDNGNSSKILPDAEKTPSILPVEVKTWNGSITSGRSTLIAGLVAALLALAMLGFSVLSPARLTRDLTRRYWVQQDPQSGSVLILQFGKEYADLYLYSMFGAQQVGSAPYKVTSFRTIKMGDTTIKLDLFNHTMKADPSMVTGTPTETWYEGY
;
A
#
# COMPACT_ATOMS: atom_id res chain seq x y z
N MET A 1 35.48 -36.44 15.62
CA MET A 1 34.46 -36.85 16.60
C MET A 1 33.31 -35.87 16.49
N ASN A 2 32.29 -36.28 15.78
CA ASN A 2 31.10 -35.45 15.51
C ASN A 2 30.00 -35.85 16.47
N THR A 3 29.50 -34.93 17.24
CA THR A 3 28.33 -35.16 18.09
C THR A 3 27.16 -34.37 17.55
N THR A 4 26.27 -35.06 16.86
CA THR A 4 24.98 -34.53 16.39
C THR A 4 23.97 -34.60 17.54
N ILE A 5 23.39 -33.51 17.95
CA ILE A 5 22.29 -33.46 18.92
C ILE A 5 21.02 -33.06 18.17
N LEU A 6 20.08 -33.99 18.07
CA LEU A 6 18.69 -33.73 17.64
C LEU A 6 17.88 -33.20 18.84
N PRO A 7 17.04 -32.18 18.69
CA PRO A 7 15.99 -31.91 19.65
C PRO A 7 14.69 -32.61 19.26
N THR A 8 14.27 -33.51 20.13
CA THR A 8 12.96 -34.17 20.13
C THR A 8 11.91 -33.18 20.64
N GLY A 9 11.02 -32.71 19.79
CA GLY A 9 9.89 -31.87 20.17
C GLY A 9 8.62 -32.70 20.36
N GLU A 10 8.21 -32.92 21.59
CA GLU A 10 6.94 -33.54 21.94
C GLU A 10 5.76 -32.58 21.67
N SER A 11 4.87 -33.05 20.82
CA SER A 11 3.55 -32.46 20.55
C SER A 11 2.59 -32.85 21.68
N ARG A 12 2.17 -31.91 22.49
CA ARG A 12 1.02 -32.07 23.41
C ARG A 12 -0.22 -31.43 22.80
N ALA A 13 -1.03 -32.24 22.18
CA ALA A 13 -2.40 -31.92 21.83
C ALA A 13 -3.29 -31.95 23.08
N SER A 14 -3.73 -30.83 23.56
CA SER A 14 -4.75 -30.73 24.60
C SER A 14 -6.14 -30.73 23.96
N LYS A 15 -6.78 -31.87 24.07
CA LYS A 15 -8.17 -32.12 23.69
C LYS A 15 -9.08 -31.59 24.81
N ILE A 16 -9.71 -30.43 24.58
CA ILE A 16 -10.74 -29.91 25.50
C ILE A 16 -12.10 -30.34 24.95
N LEU A 17 -12.77 -31.22 25.66
CA LEU A 17 -14.18 -31.60 25.46
C LEU A 17 -15.08 -30.47 25.95
N PRO A 18 -16.12 -30.11 25.23
CA PRO A 18 -17.18 -29.27 25.78
C PRO A 18 -18.10 -30.09 26.69
N LYS A 19 -18.34 -29.56 27.85
CA LYS A 19 -19.20 -30.09 28.91
C LYS A 19 -20.65 -29.74 28.60
N ASP A 20 -21.45 -30.73 28.25
CA ASP A 20 -22.89 -30.65 28.16
C ASP A 20 -23.48 -30.31 29.53
N ASN A 21 -24.10 -29.16 29.65
CA ASN A 21 -25.02 -28.89 30.75
C ASN A 21 -26.45 -28.88 30.21
N GLY A 22 -27.06 -30.07 30.26
CA GLY A 22 -28.49 -30.20 30.13
C GLY A 22 -29.19 -29.49 31.28
N ASN A 23 -30.00 -28.52 30.93
CA ASN A 23 -31.09 -28.06 31.81
C ASN A 23 -32.37 -27.96 31.02
N SER A 24 -33.09 -29.07 31.02
CA SER A 24 -34.48 -29.15 30.62
C SER A 24 -35.34 -28.40 31.59
N SER A 25 -35.74 -27.21 31.29
CA SER A 25 -36.87 -26.55 31.95
C SER A 25 -38.04 -26.46 30.93
N LYS A 26 -38.93 -27.37 31.15
CA LYS A 26 -40.24 -27.48 30.56
C LYS A 26 -41.10 -26.32 31.07
N ILE A 27 -41.35 -25.32 30.25
CA ILE A 27 -42.32 -24.26 30.55
C ILE A 27 -43.45 -24.38 29.53
N LEU A 28 -44.66 -24.58 30.09
CA LEU A 28 -45.94 -24.65 29.38
C LEU A 28 -46.17 -23.39 28.52
N PRO A 29 -46.91 -23.54 27.44
CA PRO A 29 -47.36 -22.39 26.66
C PRO A 29 -48.53 -21.71 27.36
N ASP A 30 -48.31 -20.50 27.84
CA ASP A 30 -49.37 -19.60 28.24
C ASP A 30 -49.93 -18.85 27.03
N ALA A 31 -51.25 -18.85 27.04
CA ALA A 31 -52.14 -18.36 26.02
C ALA A 31 -51.82 -16.95 25.49
N GLU A 32 -51.85 -16.88 24.18
CA GLU A 32 -52.63 -15.90 23.40
C GLU A 32 -52.70 -14.46 23.97
N LYS A 33 -51.69 -13.64 23.62
CA LYS A 33 -51.91 -12.22 23.40
C LYS A 33 -51.44 -11.87 22.01
N THR A 34 -52.39 -11.87 21.11
CA THR A 34 -52.25 -11.25 19.77
C THR A 34 -51.79 -9.80 19.98
N PRO A 35 -50.59 -9.40 19.56
CA PRO A 35 -50.29 -7.99 19.49
C PRO A 35 -51.14 -7.38 18.39
N SER A 36 -52.03 -6.49 18.79
CA SER A 36 -52.73 -5.59 17.88
C SER A 36 -51.66 -4.84 17.10
N ILE A 37 -51.45 -5.26 15.84
CA ILE A 37 -50.61 -4.55 14.89
C ILE A 37 -51.40 -3.29 14.53
N LEU A 38 -51.12 -2.22 15.25
CA LEU A 38 -51.50 -0.87 14.82
C LEU A 38 -50.90 -0.68 13.42
N PRO A 39 -51.65 -0.24 12.43
CA PRO A 39 -51.11 0.07 11.12
C PRO A 39 -50.05 1.14 11.32
N VAL A 40 -48.79 0.76 11.10
CA VAL A 40 -47.68 1.71 10.98
C VAL A 40 -48.05 2.58 9.79
N GLU A 41 -48.54 3.77 10.08
CA GLU A 41 -48.72 4.82 9.09
C GLU A 41 -47.34 5.06 8.43
N VAL A 42 -47.13 4.39 7.31
CA VAL A 42 -45.97 4.66 6.45
C VAL A 42 -46.20 6.07 5.94
N LYS A 43 -45.60 7.01 6.67
CA LYS A 43 -45.50 8.39 6.27
C LYS A 43 -44.67 8.41 4.98
N THR A 44 -45.35 8.27 3.85
CA THR A 44 -44.76 8.46 2.53
C THR A 44 -44.18 9.84 2.53
N TRP A 45 -42.84 9.89 2.54
CA TRP A 45 -42.10 11.11 2.37
C TRP A 45 -42.34 11.61 0.94
N ASN A 46 -43.45 12.28 0.71
CA ASN A 46 -43.67 13.10 -0.46
C ASN A 46 -42.79 14.33 -0.32
N GLY A 47 -41.46 14.10 -0.36
CA GLY A 47 -40.49 15.16 -0.58
C GLY A 47 -40.77 15.73 -1.96
N SER A 48 -41.63 16.77 -2.02
CA SER A 48 -41.71 17.57 -3.22
C SER A 48 -40.29 18.03 -3.53
N ILE A 49 -39.72 17.51 -4.60
CA ILE A 49 -38.44 17.94 -5.15
C ILE A 49 -38.68 19.33 -5.74
N THR A 50 -38.80 20.30 -4.88
CA THR A 50 -38.86 21.70 -5.23
C THR A 50 -37.45 22.16 -5.54
N SER A 51 -37.29 22.53 -6.76
CA SER A 51 -36.21 23.25 -7.42
C SER A 51 -35.04 22.42 -7.94
N GLY A 52 -34.99 22.25 -9.24
CA GLY A 52 -33.88 21.67 -9.99
C GLY A 52 -32.51 22.34 -9.78
N ARG A 53 -32.44 23.39 -9.00
CA ARG A 53 -31.18 24.05 -8.59
C ARG A 53 -30.48 23.32 -7.47
N SER A 54 -31.20 22.75 -6.48
CA SER A 54 -30.58 22.03 -5.37
C SER A 54 -30.05 20.67 -5.81
N THR A 55 -30.70 19.99 -6.75
CA THR A 55 -30.21 18.73 -7.31
C THR A 55 -28.98 18.92 -8.18
N LEU A 56 -28.89 20.02 -8.92
CA LEU A 56 -27.69 20.35 -9.69
C LEU A 56 -26.51 20.67 -8.78
N ILE A 57 -26.72 21.41 -7.69
CA ILE A 57 -25.65 21.71 -6.72
C ILE A 57 -25.20 20.44 -6.02
N ALA A 58 -26.12 19.57 -5.59
CA ALA A 58 -25.76 18.29 -4.95
C ALA A 58 -24.98 17.37 -5.91
N GLY A 59 -25.37 17.32 -7.17
CA GLY A 59 -24.65 16.56 -8.20
C GLY A 59 -23.25 17.11 -8.45
N LEU A 60 -23.09 18.43 -8.50
CA LEU A 60 -21.79 19.07 -8.70
C LEU A 60 -20.86 18.82 -7.50
N VAL A 61 -21.37 18.94 -6.27
CA VAL A 61 -20.61 18.64 -5.06
C VAL A 61 -20.18 17.17 -5.03
N ALA A 62 -21.09 16.23 -5.36
CA ALA A 62 -20.76 14.81 -5.43
C ALA A 62 -19.70 14.51 -6.49
N ALA A 63 -19.77 15.16 -7.67
CA ALA A 63 -18.77 15.02 -8.72
C ALA A 63 -17.41 15.56 -8.29
N LEU A 64 -17.37 16.71 -7.62
CA LEU A 64 -16.12 17.28 -7.08
C LEU A 64 -15.51 16.41 -6.00
N LEU A 65 -16.31 15.84 -5.10
CA LEU A 65 -15.84 14.90 -4.09
C LEU A 65 -15.29 13.62 -4.74
N ALA A 66 -15.96 13.08 -5.75
CA ALA A 66 -15.48 11.92 -6.49
C ALA A 66 -14.15 12.21 -7.20
N LEU A 67 -14.01 13.36 -7.84
CA LEU A 67 -12.76 13.81 -8.45
C LEU A 67 -11.65 14.01 -7.42
N ALA A 68 -11.95 14.58 -6.25
CA ALA A 68 -11.00 14.75 -5.16
C ALA A 68 -10.53 13.39 -4.60
N MET A 69 -11.46 12.44 -4.41
CA MET A 69 -11.14 11.08 -3.97
C MET A 69 -10.27 10.33 -4.99
N LEU A 70 -10.58 10.44 -6.28
CA LEU A 70 -9.77 9.86 -7.35
C LEU A 70 -8.38 10.51 -7.40
N GLY A 71 -8.30 11.83 -7.32
CA GLY A 71 -7.04 12.56 -7.27
C GLY A 71 -6.17 12.14 -6.08
N PHE A 72 -6.76 12.04 -4.89
CA PHE A 72 -6.06 11.61 -3.69
C PHE A 72 -5.56 10.16 -3.80
N SER A 73 -6.34 9.26 -4.38
CA SER A 73 -5.98 7.87 -4.62
C SER A 73 -4.79 7.72 -5.58
N VAL A 74 -4.75 8.54 -6.65
CA VAL A 74 -3.67 8.52 -7.65
C VAL A 74 -2.37 9.13 -7.09
N LEU A 75 -2.47 10.14 -6.23
CA LEU A 75 -1.35 10.89 -5.68
C LEU A 75 -0.83 10.32 -4.35
N SER A 76 -1.32 9.17 -3.90
CA SER A 76 -0.93 8.62 -2.61
C SER A 76 0.52 8.11 -2.61
N PRO A 77 1.32 8.40 -1.56
CA PRO A 77 2.69 7.88 -1.41
C PRO A 77 2.78 6.35 -1.45
N ALA A 78 1.74 5.67 -0.96
CA ALA A 78 1.67 4.20 -0.95
C ALA A 78 1.63 3.60 -2.37
N ARG A 79 1.00 4.28 -3.32
CA ARG A 79 0.99 3.87 -4.72
C ARG A 79 2.38 4.00 -5.33
N LEU A 80 3.04 5.12 -5.08
CA LEU A 80 4.41 5.33 -5.56
C LEU A 80 5.37 4.26 -5.02
N THR A 81 5.30 3.94 -3.72
CA THR A 81 6.12 2.87 -3.14
C THR A 81 5.90 1.54 -3.87
N ARG A 82 4.65 1.18 -4.17
CA ARG A 82 4.33 -0.05 -4.90
C ARG A 82 4.90 -0.03 -6.32
N ASP A 83 4.83 1.09 -7.00
CA ASP A 83 5.33 1.22 -8.37
C ASP A 83 6.86 1.20 -8.39
N LEU A 84 7.51 1.84 -7.43
CA LEU A 84 8.97 1.80 -7.26
C LEU A 84 9.51 0.40 -7.03
N THR A 85 8.85 -0.40 -6.16
CA THR A 85 9.31 -1.77 -5.84
C THR A 85 9.20 -2.74 -7.01
N ARG A 86 8.48 -2.37 -8.07
CA ARG A 86 8.31 -3.20 -9.28
C ARG A 86 9.26 -2.82 -10.39
N ARG A 87 10.00 -1.73 -10.24
CA ARG A 87 10.86 -1.15 -11.27
C ARG A 87 12.28 -1.13 -10.76
N TYR A 88 13.22 -1.12 -11.69
CA TYR A 88 14.62 -0.82 -11.39
C TYR A 88 15.09 0.36 -12.22
N TRP A 89 16.09 1.05 -11.73
CA TRP A 89 16.60 2.26 -12.34
C TRP A 89 18.04 2.04 -12.73
N VAL A 90 18.39 2.45 -13.92
CA VAL A 90 19.68 2.16 -14.53
C VAL A 90 20.40 3.46 -14.80
N GLN A 91 21.67 3.47 -14.47
CA GLN A 91 22.61 4.49 -14.89
C GLN A 91 23.84 3.82 -15.47
N GLN A 92 24.23 4.26 -16.65
CA GLN A 92 25.48 3.82 -17.27
C GLN A 92 26.57 4.82 -16.96
N ASP A 93 27.67 4.34 -16.40
CA ASP A 93 28.89 5.14 -16.24
C ASP A 93 29.59 5.24 -17.62
N PRO A 94 29.66 6.44 -18.20
CA PRO A 94 30.23 6.61 -19.53
C PRO A 94 31.73 6.33 -19.59
N GLN A 95 32.43 6.34 -18.45
CA GLN A 95 33.88 6.15 -18.38
C GLN A 95 34.27 4.68 -18.26
N SER A 96 33.60 3.94 -17.39
CA SER A 96 33.92 2.53 -17.13
C SER A 96 33.10 1.56 -17.96
N GLY A 97 32.02 2.01 -18.60
CA GLY A 97 31.04 1.15 -19.24
C GLY A 97 30.24 0.28 -18.25
N SER A 98 30.47 0.46 -16.96
CA SER A 98 29.74 -0.26 -15.92
C SER A 98 28.31 0.27 -15.82
N VAL A 99 27.40 -0.63 -15.47
CA VAL A 99 25.97 -0.29 -15.29
C VAL A 99 25.65 -0.34 -13.80
N LEU A 100 25.13 0.77 -13.30
CA LEU A 100 24.58 0.85 -11.95
C LEU A 100 23.08 0.59 -12.01
N ILE A 101 22.59 -0.24 -11.11
CA ILE A 101 21.15 -0.58 -10.99
C ILE A 101 20.71 -0.23 -9.57
N LEU A 102 19.72 0.64 -9.47
CA LEU A 102 19.06 0.98 -8.22
C LEU A 102 17.70 0.29 -8.15
N GLN A 103 17.50 -0.51 -7.14
CA GLN A 103 16.26 -1.25 -6.90
C GLN A 103 15.66 -0.84 -5.55
N PHE A 104 14.38 -0.48 -5.55
CA PHE A 104 13.66 -0.12 -4.33
C PHE A 104 12.97 -1.34 -3.74
N GLY A 105 13.29 -1.68 -2.49
CA GLY A 105 12.57 -2.63 -1.66
C GLY A 105 11.42 -1.96 -0.91
N LYS A 106 10.96 -2.54 0.20
CA LYS A 106 9.90 -1.92 1.03
C LYS A 106 10.39 -0.72 1.83
N GLU A 107 11.59 -0.78 2.36
CA GLU A 107 12.17 0.22 3.27
C GLU A 107 13.57 0.69 2.84
N TYR A 108 14.25 -0.13 2.06
CA TYR A 108 15.62 0.11 1.59
C TYR A 108 15.66 0.16 0.08
N ALA A 109 16.56 0.98 -0.43
CA ALA A 109 16.96 0.99 -1.82
C ALA A 109 18.37 0.38 -1.91
N ASP A 110 18.49 -0.61 -2.78
CA ASP A 110 19.72 -1.37 -2.98
C ASP A 110 20.38 -0.94 -4.29
N LEU A 111 21.67 -0.66 -4.22
CA LEU A 111 22.49 -0.28 -5.37
C LEU A 111 23.37 -1.46 -5.78
N TYR A 112 23.29 -1.84 -7.04
CA TYR A 112 24.09 -2.89 -7.65
C TYR A 112 24.99 -2.32 -8.72
N LEU A 113 26.23 -2.79 -8.77
CA LEU A 113 27.15 -2.59 -9.87
C LEU A 113 27.13 -3.83 -10.77
N TYR A 114 26.78 -3.63 -12.02
CA TYR A 114 26.78 -4.67 -13.03
C TYR A 114 28.00 -4.52 -13.94
N SER A 115 28.87 -5.52 -13.94
CA SER A 115 30.10 -5.55 -14.72
C SER A 115 30.22 -6.89 -15.45
N MET A 116 31.29 -7.07 -16.20
CA MET A 116 31.61 -8.35 -16.84
C MET A 116 31.78 -9.52 -15.84
N PHE A 117 31.97 -9.23 -14.56
CA PHE A 117 32.11 -10.22 -13.50
C PHE A 117 30.78 -10.56 -12.80
N GLY A 118 29.66 -9.99 -13.26
CA GLY A 118 28.33 -10.17 -12.69
C GLY A 118 27.82 -8.95 -11.91
N ALA A 119 26.71 -9.16 -11.20
CA ALA A 119 26.08 -8.15 -10.36
C ALA A 119 26.64 -8.22 -8.93
N GLN A 120 27.07 -7.11 -8.40
CA GLN A 120 27.53 -6.96 -7.02
C GLN A 120 26.74 -5.86 -6.33
N GLN A 121 26.19 -6.14 -5.15
CA GLN A 121 25.58 -5.10 -4.32
C GLN A 121 26.68 -4.22 -3.74
N VAL A 122 26.63 -2.93 -4.06
CA VAL A 122 27.64 -1.95 -3.64
C VAL A 122 27.14 -1.00 -2.57
N GLY A 123 25.83 -0.95 -2.35
CA GLY A 123 25.23 -0.13 -1.30
C GLY A 123 23.78 -0.49 -1.00
N SER A 124 23.33 -0.06 0.17
CA SER A 124 21.93 -0.13 0.59
C SER A 124 21.66 1.05 1.52
N ALA A 125 20.56 1.75 1.31
CA ALA A 125 20.18 2.88 2.13
C ALA A 125 18.67 2.92 2.38
N PRO A 126 18.23 3.34 3.58
CA PRO A 126 16.81 3.54 3.85
C PRO A 126 16.29 4.73 3.07
N TYR A 127 15.06 4.62 2.60
CA TYR A 127 14.41 5.71 1.88
C TYR A 127 13.01 5.99 2.42
N LYS A 128 12.51 7.19 2.13
CA LYS A 128 11.16 7.63 2.49
C LYS A 128 10.51 8.34 1.31
N VAL A 129 9.33 7.91 0.93
CA VAL A 129 8.50 8.62 -0.04
C VAL A 129 7.87 9.83 0.66
N THR A 130 8.22 11.03 0.22
CA THR A 130 7.72 12.29 0.80
C THR A 130 6.56 12.90 0.03
N SER A 131 6.46 12.60 -1.26
CA SER A 131 5.34 12.99 -2.10
C SER A 131 5.15 12.00 -3.26
N PHE A 132 4.14 12.20 -4.10
CA PHE A 132 3.88 11.35 -5.27
C PHE A 132 5.00 11.35 -6.33
N ARG A 133 5.99 12.25 -6.22
CA ARG A 133 7.13 12.34 -7.15
C ARG A 133 8.48 12.50 -6.45
N THR A 134 8.50 12.46 -5.13
CA THR A 134 9.72 12.78 -4.38
C THR A 134 10.01 11.71 -3.35
N ILE A 135 11.26 11.24 -3.36
CA ILE A 135 11.82 10.29 -2.41
C ILE A 135 12.96 10.98 -1.71
N LYS A 136 13.12 10.75 -0.42
CA LYS A 136 14.28 11.18 0.35
C LYS A 136 15.08 9.95 0.78
N MET A 137 16.38 9.95 0.52
CA MET A 137 17.33 8.91 0.87
C MET A 137 18.57 9.54 1.48
N GLY A 138 18.68 9.50 2.83
CA GLY A 138 19.67 10.29 3.54
C GLY A 138 19.51 11.79 3.23
N ASP A 139 20.58 12.41 2.78
CA ASP A 139 20.61 13.83 2.37
C ASP A 139 20.18 14.04 0.91
N THR A 140 20.10 12.97 0.12
CA THR A 140 19.72 13.03 -1.29
C THR A 140 18.21 13.12 -1.45
N THR A 141 17.78 14.05 -2.29
CA THR A 141 16.39 14.17 -2.72
C THR A 141 16.26 13.65 -4.15
N ILE A 142 15.41 12.66 -4.32
CA ILE A 142 15.18 12.02 -5.61
C ILE A 142 13.83 12.47 -6.15
N LYS A 143 13.85 13.05 -7.36
CA LYS A 143 12.65 13.51 -8.07
C LYS A 143 12.38 12.56 -9.26
N LEU A 144 11.14 12.05 -9.31
CA LEU A 144 10.68 11.15 -10.38
C LEU A 144 9.96 11.95 -11.47
N ASP A 145 10.34 11.70 -12.71
CA ASP A 145 9.61 12.12 -13.89
C ASP A 145 8.96 10.88 -14.53
N LEU A 146 7.71 10.66 -14.17
CA LEU A 146 6.95 9.48 -14.60
C LEU A 146 6.61 9.51 -16.10
N PHE A 147 6.64 10.66 -16.74
CA PHE A 147 6.36 10.79 -18.18
C PHE A 147 7.59 10.43 -19.03
N ASN A 148 8.77 10.85 -18.55
CA ASN A 148 10.04 10.60 -19.26
C ASN A 148 10.74 9.33 -18.76
N HIS A 149 10.12 8.59 -17.85
CA HIS A 149 10.72 7.38 -17.26
C HIS A 149 12.11 7.64 -16.69
N THR A 150 12.31 8.80 -16.06
CA THR A 150 13.58 9.21 -15.47
C THR A 150 13.45 9.56 -14.00
N MET A 151 14.56 9.45 -13.31
CA MET A 151 14.73 9.81 -11.91
C MET A 151 15.95 10.70 -11.77
N LYS A 152 15.83 11.82 -11.05
CA LYS A 152 16.93 12.75 -10.78
C LYS A 152 17.26 12.74 -9.30
N ALA A 153 18.49 12.44 -8.96
CA ALA A 153 19.04 12.52 -7.60
C ALA A 153 19.83 13.82 -7.41
N ASP A 154 19.56 14.53 -6.32
CA ASP A 154 20.19 15.81 -5.94
C ASP A 154 20.43 15.82 -4.41
N PRO A 155 21.67 15.87 -3.92
CA PRO A 155 22.90 15.62 -4.67
C PRO A 155 23.00 14.18 -5.23
N SER A 156 23.95 13.99 -6.16
CA SER A 156 24.22 12.65 -6.72
C SER A 156 24.51 11.62 -5.63
N MET A 157 24.03 10.40 -5.84
CA MET A 157 24.27 9.28 -4.94
C MET A 157 25.61 8.59 -5.16
N VAL A 158 26.15 8.66 -6.36
CA VAL A 158 27.30 7.86 -6.78
C VAL A 158 28.43 8.71 -7.36
N THR A 159 28.13 9.64 -8.25
CA THR A 159 29.16 10.33 -9.05
C THR A 159 29.76 11.55 -8.36
N GLY A 160 29.17 12.01 -7.25
CA GLY A 160 29.58 13.25 -6.58
C GLY A 160 29.30 14.52 -7.38
N THR A 161 28.59 14.40 -8.51
CA THR A 161 28.12 15.54 -9.31
C THR A 161 26.93 16.22 -8.63
N PRO A 162 26.61 17.49 -8.97
CA PRO A 162 25.47 18.18 -8.35
C PRO A 162 24.13 17.45 -8.58
N THR A 163 23.96 16.82 -9.73
CA THR A 163 22.74 16.12 -10.11
C THR A 163 23.04 14.89 -10.94
N GLU A 164 22.31 13.83 -10.69
CA GLU A 164 22.47 12.55 -11.38
C GLU A 164 21.14 12.11 -11.96
N THR A 165 21.13 11.57 -13.18
CA THR A 165 19.93 11.11 -13.86
C THR A 165 19.97 9.60 -14.07
N TRP A 166 18.90 8.93 -13.68
CA TRP A 166 18.66 7.51 -13.82
C TRP A 166 17.52 7.26 -14.78
N TYR A 167 17.57 6.18 -15.50
CA TYR A 167 16.56 5.77 -16.46
C TYR A 167 15.85 4.51 -16.00
N GLU A 168 14.55 4.40 -16.26
CA GLU A 168 13.80 3.18 -15.95
C GLU A 168 14.33 2.03 -16.82
N GLY A 169 14.70 0.92 -16.17
CA GLY A 169 15.09 -0.32 -16.83
C GLY A 169 13.86 -1.17 -17.16
N TYR A 170 13.93 -1.86 -18.28
CA TYR A 170 12.90 -2.79 -18.76
C TYR A 170 13.40 -4.23 -18.71
#